data_0692d41c11d579452db96fca2317c1ef
#
_entry.id   0692d41c11d579452db96fca2317c1ef
#
_cell.length_a   1.000
_cell.length_b   1.000
_cell.length_c   1.000
_cell.angle_alpha   90.00
_cell.angle_beta   90.00
_cell.angle_gamma   90.00
#
_symmetry.space_group_name_H-M   'P 1'
#
loop_
_entity.id
_entity.type
_entity.pdbx_description
1 polymer ?
#
loop_
_entity_poly.entity_id
_entity_poly.type
_entity_poly.pdbx_seq_one_letter_code
_entity_poly.pdbx_strand_id
1 'polypeptide(L)'
;MKRVKTITMIIWLASYPKSGNTWVRSFIVSLLSREDKKVDLEELSKIRQYPKRSDFKDLVKENDFEDIEKISKNWIKSQEKINLDNKFIKIFKTHHALCNIGDNFFTNYQNTLGAIYIVRDPRSVVSSVGHHYSKNIDEALEFILNDEMNVGIRKENSPLRDSHIITPIASWGTHYNSWRLLKKNFLILKYENLVSNPNLEFN
;
A
#
# COMPACT_ATOMS: atom_id res chain seq x y z
N MET A 1 -36.30 -4.61 -14.55
CA MET A 1 -34.84 -4.81 -14.84
C MET A 1 -34.07 -4.67 -13.54
N LYS A 2 -33.55 -5.77 -12.99
CA LYS A 2 -32.63 -5.69 -11.83
C LYS A 2 -31.34 -5.04 -12.30
N ARG A 3 -31.00 -3.85 -11.80
CA ARG A 3 -29.68 -3.23 -12.00
C ARG A 3 -28.62 -4.21 -11.49
N VAL A 4 -27.82 -4.76 -12.38
CA VAL A 4 -26.61 -5.47 -12.01
C VAL A 4 -25.76 -4.47 -11.24
N LYS A 5 -25.59 -4.64 -9.93
CA LYS A 5 -24.63 -3.87 -9.16
C LYS A 5 -23.24 -4.19 -9.71
N THR A 6 -22.67 -3.28 -10.46
CA THR A 6 -21.27 -3.40 -10.86
C THR A 6 -20.45 -3.31 -9.57
N ILE A 7 -19.89 -4.44 -9.16
CA ILE A 7 -19.02 -4.51 -7.98
C ILE A 7 -17.69 -3.91 -8.42
N THR A 8 -17.37 -2.76 -7.89
CA THR A 8 -16.04 -2.15 -8.02
C THR A 8 -15.09 -2.89 -7.09
N MET A 9 -13.89 -3.18 -7.56
CA MET A 9 -12.88 -3.93 -6.80
C MET A 9 -11.56 -3.17 -6.83
N ILE A 10 -10.73 -3.41 -5.83
CA ILE A 10 -9.44 -2.75 -5.65
C ILE A 10 -8.33 -3.57 -6.29
N ILE A 11 -7.43 -2.90 -7.01
CA ILE A 11 -6.11 -3.41 -7.35
C ILE A 11 -5.10 -2.78 -6.38
N TRP A 12 -4.37 -3.60 -5.68
CA TRP A 12 -3.34 -3.15 -4.76
C TRP A 12 -2.00 -2.97 -5.47
N LEU A 13 -1.43 -1.78 -5.43
CA LEU A 13 -0.02 -1.54 -5.75
C LEU A 13 0.77 -1.63 -4.45
N ALA A 14 1.16 -2.84 -4.10
CA ALA A 14 1.76 -3.17 -2.82
C ALA A 14 3.28 -3.24 -2.90
N SER A 15 3.95 -2.84 -1.84
CA SER A 15 5.40 -2.97 -1.70
C SER A 15 5.84 -2.75 -0.26
N TYR A 16 6.94 -3.35 0.14
CA TYR A 16 7.66 -2.89 1.32
C TYR A 16 8.10 -1.42 1.13
N PRO A 17 8.16 -0.60 2.20
CA PRO A 17 8.70 0.76 2.08
C PRO A 17 10.03 0.80 1.34
N LYS A 18 10.28 1.82 0.52
CA LYS A 18 11.51 2.05 -0.24
C LYS A 18 11.81 1.05 -1.38
N SER A 19 10.82 0.27 -1.81
CA SER A 19 10.95 -0.70 -2.92
C SER A 19 10.62 -0.15 -4.31
N GLY A 20 10.46 1.19 -4.48
CA GLY A 20 10.24 1.79 -5.80
C GLY A 20 8.77 2.03 -6.17
N ASN A 21 7.86 1.98 -5.20
CA ASN A 21 6.42 2.17 -5.44
C ASN A 21 6.09 3.49 -6.19
N THR A 22 6.77 4.59 -5.87
CA THR A 22 6.57 5.88 -6.54
C THR A 22 6.88 5.80 -8.02
N TRP A 23 7.94 5.10 -8.42
CA TRP A 23 8.34 4.92 -9.81
C TRP A 23 7.25 4.17 -10.60
N VAL A 24 6.77 3.03 -10.09
CA VAL A 24 5.70 2.25 -10.73
C VAL A 24 4.39 3.04 -10.79
N ARG A 25 4.07 3.81 -9.74
CA ARG A 25 2.90 4.72 -9.75
C ARG A 25 2.99 5.74 -10.87
N SER A 26 4.15 6.38 -11.02
CA SER A 26 4.38 7.36 -12.10
C SER A 26 4.17 6.73 -13.47
N PHE A 27 4.68 5.52 -13.65
CA PHE A 27 4.51 4.78 -14.90
C PHE A 27 3.03 4.46 -15.17
N ILE A 28 2.31 3.88 -14.19
CA ILE A 28 0.88 3.55 -14.36
C ILE A 28 0.06 4.81 -14.63
N VAL A 29 0.33 5.89 -13.91
CA VAL A 29 -0.38 7.16 -14.13
C VAL A 29 -0.11 7.71 -15.52
N SER A 30 1.15 7.69 -15.98
CA SER A 30 1.51 8.10 -17.35
C SER A 30 0.79 7.25 -18.39
N LEU A 31 0.74 5.93 -18.19
CA LEU A 31 0.06 5.00 -19.10
C LEU A 31 -1.46 5.25 -19.18
N LEU A 32 -2.07 5.60 -18.05
CA LEU A 32 -3.51 5.89 -17.96
C LEU A 32 -3.85 7.31 -18.41
N SER A 33 -2.89 8.21 -18.41
CA SER A 33 -3.03 9.57 -18.94
C SER A 33 -2.89 9.53 -20.45
N ARG A 34 -3.94 9.90 -21.19
CA ARG A 34 -3.94 9.93 -22.66
C ARG A 34 -3.12 11.09 -23.25
N GLU A 35 -2.40 11.82 -22.44
CA GLU A 35 -1.64 13.02 -22.82
C GLU A 35 -0.16 12.81 -22.49
N ASP A 36 0.74 13.23 -23.37
CA ASP A 36 2.20 13.26 -23.17
C ASP A 36 2.62 14.34 -22.14
N LYS A 37 1.93 14.38 -21.00
CA LYS A 37 2.24 15.27 -19.89
C LYS A 37 3.20 14.65 -18.92
N LYS A 38 4.11 15.47 -18.40
CA LYS A 38 4.94 15.06 -17.24
C LYS A 38 4.05 14.73 -16.06
N VAL A 39 4.29 13.57 -15.46
CA VAL A 39 3.59 13.14 -14.24
C VAL A 39 4.05 14.01 -13.08
N ASP A 40 3.17 14.81 -12.54
CA ASP A 40 3.39 15.63 -11.36
C ASP A 40 2.75 15.01 -10.10
N LEU A 41 2.80 15.73 -8.98
CA LEU A 41 2.25 15.24 -7.71
C LEU A 41 0.72 15.09 -7.73
N GLU A 42 0.03 15.93 -8.50
CA GLU A 42 -1.43 15.87 -8.64
C GLU A 42 -1.82 14.61 -9.42
N GLU A 43 -1.15 14.34 -10.54
CA GLU A 43 -1.32 13.12 -11.31
C GLU A 43 -1.05 11.87 -10.48
N LEU A 44 0.03 11.86 -9.67
CA LEU A 44 0.33 10.76 -8.75
C LEU A 44 -0.79 10.53 -7.72
N SER A 45 -1.55 11.56 -7.36
CA SER A 45 -2.65 11.44 -6.40
C SER A 45 -3.81 10.58 -6.90
N LYS A 46 -3.92 10.34 -8.23
CA LYS A 46 -4.89 9.43 -8.84
C LYS A 46 -4.74 8.00 -8.32
N ILE A 47 -3.51 7.59 -7.99
CA ILE A 47 -3.23 6.33 -7.27
C ILE A 47 -2.85 6.70 -5.82
N ARG A 48 -3.86 6.99 -5.01
CA ARG A 48 -3.65 7.41 -3.62
C ARG A 48 -3.24 6.25 -2.72
N GLN A 49 -2.69 6.58 -1.56
CA GLN A 49 -2.36 5.59 -0.54
C GLN A 49 -3.62 5.10 0.18
N TYR A 50 -3.62 3.81 0.55
CA TYR A 50 -4.48 3.18 1.55
C TYR A 50 -3.59 2.40 2.54
N PRO A 51 -3.88 2.40 3.85
CA PRO A 51 -4.94 3.15 4.50
C PRO A 51 -4.60 4.64 4.69
N LYS A 52 -5.63 5.47 4.85
CA LYS A 52 -5.59 6.85 5.32
C LYS A 52 -6.68 7.07 6.34
N ARG A 53 -6.54 8.07 7.23
CA ARG A 53 -7.57 8.40 8.23
C ARG A 53 -8.93 8.68 7.60
N SER A 54 -8.93 9.39 6.47
CA SER A 54 -10.15 9.68 5.70
C SER A 54 -10.91 8.45 5.20
N ASP A 55 -10.23 7.31 4.99
CA ASP A 55 -10.88 6.05 4.60
C ASP A 55 -11.74 5.44 5.73
N PHE A 56 -11.47 5.84 6.97
CA PHE A 56 -12.14 5.34 8.17
C PHE A 56 -13.04 6.39 8.82
N LYS A 57 -13.30 7.50 8.13
CA LYS A 57 -14.24 8.51 8.61
C LYS A 57 -15.57 7.83 8.94
N ASP A 58 -16.13 8.16 10.08
CA ASP A 58 -17.36 7.59 10.64
C ASP A 58 -17.27 6.09 11.06
N LEU A 59 -16.10 5.46 10.92
CA LEU A 59 -15.85 4.07 11.34
C LEU A 59 -14.97 3.98 12.58
N VAL A 60 -14.06 4.93 12.75
CA VAL A 60 -13.05 4.95 13.82
C VAL A 60 -13.03 6.33 14.45
N LYS A 61 -12.96 6.39 15.78
CA LYS A 61 -12.85 7.65 16.50
C LYS A 61 -11.45 8.26 16.35
N GLU A 62 -11.35 9.58 16.47
CA GLU A 62 -10.10 10.33 16.26
C GLU A 62 -8.92 9.83 17.11
N ASN A 63 -9.16 9.45 18.36
CA ASN A 63 -8.13 8.96 19.28
C ASN A 63 -7.76 7.48 19.10
N ASP A 64 -8.44 6.77 18.18
CA ASP A 64 -8.27 5.32 18.00
C ASP A 64 -7.43 4.99 16.76
N PHE A 65 -6.90 5.99 16.03
CA PHE A 65 -6.11 5.77 14.81
C PHE A 65 -4.69 5.22 15.05
N GLU A 66 -4.26 5.13 16.28
CA GLU A 66 -3.01 4.49 16.68
C GLU A 66 -3.23 3.10 17.32
N ASP A 67 -4.50 2.69 17.43
CA ASP A 67 -4.91 1.39 17.97
C ASP A 67 -5.19 0.42 16.81
N ILE A 68 -4.27 -0.51 16.58
CA ILE A 68 -4.35 -1.44 15.46
C ILE A 68 -5.57 -2.37 15.55
N GLU A 69 -6.00 -2.75 16.75
CA GLU A 69 -7.16 -3.61 16.91
C GLU A 69 -8.46 -2.90 16.48
N LYS A 70 -8.58 -1.63 16.81
CA LYS A 70 -9.76 -0.81 16.42
C LYS A 70 -9.76 -0.52 14.92
N ILE A 71 -8.60 -0.26 14.33
CA ILE A 71 -8.45 -0.05 12.90
C ILE A 71 -8.78 -1.33 12.13
N SER A 72 -8.20 -2.47 12.54
CA SER A 72 -8.35 -3.74 11.82
C SER A 72 -9.80 -4.21 11.71
N LYS A 73 -10.61 -4.00 12.75
CA LYS A 73 -12.06 -4.30 12.74
C LYS A 73 -12.84 -3.56 11.65
N ASN A 74 -12.25 -2.51 11.08
CA ASN A 74 -12.88 -1.65 10.08
C ASN A 74 -12.22 -1.71 8.71
N TRP A 75 -11.18 -2.52 8.49
CA TRP A 75 -10.51 -2.63 7.19
C TRP A 75 -11.47 -3.01 6.06
N ILE A 76 -12.22 -4.11 6.24
CA ILE A 76 -13.19 -4.56 5.24
C ILE A 76 -14.29 -3.53 5.01
N LYS A 77 -14.88 -2.97 6.07
CA LYS A 77 -15.94 -1.96 5.96
C LYS A 77 -15.49 -0.71 5.23
N SER A 78 -14.25 -0.24 5.46
CA SER A 78 -13.71 0.92 4.77
C SER A 78 -13.53 0.64 3.27
N GLN A 79 -13.08 -0.57 2.89
CA GLN A 79 -12.94 -0.99 1.51
C GLN A 79 -14.29 -1.18 0.81
N GLU A 80 -15.29 -1.72 1.49
CA GLU A 80 -16.67 -1.81 1.00
C GLU A 80 -17.24 -0.41 0.71
N LYS A 81 -17.06 0.54 1.64
CA LYS A 81 -17.45 1.94 1.46
C LYS A 81 -16.77 2.57 0.24
N ILE A 82 -15.45 2.34 0.08
CA ILE A 82 -14.69 2.77 -1.08
C ILE A 82 -15.27 2.16 -2.37
N ASN A 83 -15.62 0.88 -2.36
CA ASN A 83 -16.13 0.17 -3.54
C ASN A 83 -17.58 0.60 -3.92
N LEU A 84 -18.38 1.07 -2.97
CA LEU A 84 -19.73 1.57 -3.23
C LEU A 84 -19.73 2.94 -3.94
N ASP A 85 -18.75 3.79 -3.64
CA ASP A 85 -18.74 5.18 -4.09
C ASP A 85 -18.38 5.37 -5.57
N ASN A 86 -17.93 4.32 -6.28
CA ASN A 86 -17.49 4.45 -7.67
C ASN A 86 -17.77 3.23 -8.54
N LYS A 87 -18.01 3.53 -9.81
CA LYS A 87 -18.31 2.53 -10.85
C LYS A 87 -17.07 1.92 -11.53
N PHE A 88 -15.84 2.23 -11.06
CA PHE A 88 -14.61 1.85 -11.74
C PHE A 88 -13.64 1.13 -10.80
N ILE A 89 -12.81 0.26 -11.38
CA ILE A 89 -11.66 -0.35 -10.68
C ILE A 89 -10.76 0.76 -10.15
N LYS A 90 -10.34 0.63 -8.91
CA LYS A 90 -9.45 1.57 -8.24
C LYS A 90 -8.10 0.94 -7.96
N ILE A 91 -7.05 1.66 -8.25
CA ILE A 91 -5.69 1.27 -7.86
C ILE A 91 -5.30 2.06 -6.61
N PHE A 92 -4.86 1.36 -5.57
CA PHE A 92 -4.34 1.96 -4.35
C PHE A 92 -2.92 1.54 -4.09
N LYS A 93 -2.05 2.53 -3.80
CA LYS A 93 -0.75 2.25 -3.22
C LYS A 93 -0.92 1.77 -1.78
N THR A 94 -0.20 0.72 -1.39
CA THR A 94 -0.12 0.31 0.01
C THR A 94 1.27 -0.17 0.39
N HIS A 95 1.64 0.07 1.66
CA HIS A 95 2.78 -0.55 2.33
C HIS A 95 2.32 -1.51 3.43
N HIS A 96 1.03 -1.75 3.55
CA HIS A 96 0.47 -2.68 4.52
C HIS A 96 0.85 -4.11 4.15
N ALA A 97 1.27 -4.92 5.13
CA ALA A 97 1.41 -6.35 4.94
C ALA A 97 0.02 -6.98 4.68
N LEU A 98 -0.05 -8.04 3.89
CA LEU A 98 -1.30 -8.80 3.73
C LEU A 98 -1.47 -9.73 4.94
N CYS A 99 -1.92 -9.15 6.05
CA CYS A 99 -2.02 -9.84 7.33
C CYS A 99 -3.44 -9.79 7.90
N ASN A 100 -3.63 -10.49 9.00
CA ASN A 100 -4.81 -10.38 9.85
C ASN A 100 -4.37 -9.99 11.27
N ILE A 101 -5.24 -9.29 11.97
CA ILE A 101 -5.13 -8.99 13.40
C ILE A 101 -6.34 -9.64 14.08
N GLY A 102 -6.07 -10.70 14.84
CA GLY A 102 -7.15 -11.62 15.25
C GLY A 102 -7.89 -12.16 14.03
N ASP A 103 -9.20 -12.05 14.02
CA ASP A 103 -10.07 -12.49 12.90
C ASP A 103 -10.28 -11.42 11.82
N ASN A 104 -9.62 -10.26 11.94
CA ASN A 104 -9.79 -9.16 11.01
C ASN A 104 -8.74 -9.21 9.90
N PHE A 105 -9.13 -9.60 8.69
CA PHE A 105 -8.27 -9.64 7.51
C PHE A 105 -8.09 -8.23 6.93
N PHE A 106 -6.87 -7.91 6.46
CA PHE A 106 -6.60 -6.64 5.78
C PHE A 106 -7.52 -6.43 4.58
N THR A 107 -7.74 -7.46 3.78
CA THR A 107 -8.67 -7.43 2.65
C THR A 107 -9.25 -8.83 2.39
N ASN A 108 -10.22 -8.92 1.48
CA ASN A 108 -10.83 -10.16 1.04
C ASN A 108 -11.05 -10.18 -0.49
N TYR A 109 -11.42 -11.34 -1.02
CA TYR A 109 -11.66 -11.51 -2.45
C TYR A 109 -12.88 -10.75 -3.00
N GLN A 110 -13.82 -10.34 -2.13
CA GLN A 110 -14.97 -9.53 -2.52
C GLN A 110 -14.56 -8.08 -2.79
N ASN A 111 -13.54 -7.58 -2.10
CA ASN A 111 -13.05 -6.21 -2.24
C ASN A 111 -11.82 -6.09 -3.14
N THR A 112 -11.08 -7.18 -3.37
CA THR A 112 -9.81 -7.19 -4.09
C THR A 112 -9.92 -7.89 -5.43
N LEU A 113 -9.62 -7.19 -6.52
CA LEU A 113 -9.47 -7.76 -7.86
C LEU A 113 -8.11 -8.47 -8.01
N GLY A 114 -7.05 -7.87 -7.49
CA GLY A 114 -5.70 -8.41 -7.56
C GLY A 114 -4.66 -7.48 -6.94
N ALA A 115 -3.39 -7.82 -7.08
CA ALA A 115 -2.29 -6.98 -6.64
C ALA A 115 -1.09 -7.03 -7.58
N ILE A 116 -0.43 -5.89 -7.70
CA ILE A 116 0.91 -5.72 -8.27
C ILE A 116 1.84 -5.51 -7.07
N TYR A 117 2.75 -6.43 -6.84
CA TYR A 117 3.70 -6.37 -5.74
C TYR A 117 5.10 -6.01 -6.26
N ILE A 118 5.66 -4.92 -5.73
CA ILE A 118 7.01 -4.50 -6.10
C ILE A 118 7.98 -5.01 -5.03
N VAL A 119 8.89 -5.88 -5.45
CA VAL A 119 9.97 -6.41 -4.62
C VAL A 119 11.30 -5.74 -4.99
N ARG A 120 12.13 -5.48 -3.99
CA ARG A 120 13.49 -4.92 -4.15
C ARG A 120 14.45 -5.69 -3.25
N ASP A 121 15.69 -5.84 -3.69
CA ASP A 121 16.78 -6.45 -2.89
C ASP A 121 16.82 -5.82 -1.49
N PRO A 122 16.69 -6.63 -0.40
CA PRO A 122 16.64 -6.11 0.96
C PRO A 122 17.88 -5.32 1.35
N ARG A 123 19.07 -5.64 0.80
CA ARG A 123 20.30 -4.90 1.04
C ARG A 123 20.18 -3.45 0.55
N SER A 124 19.57 -3.26 -0.62
CA SER A 124 19.26 -1.94 -1.17
C SER A 124 18.14 -1.23 -0.40
N VAL A 125 17.21 -1.99 0.17
CA VAL A 125 16.14 -1.44 1.03
C VAL A 125 16.74 -0.92 2.32
N VAL A 126 17.66 -1.64 2.98
CA VAL A 126 18.36 -1.17 4.20
C VAL A 126 18.98 0.21 3.98
N SER A 127 19.82 0.36 2.94
CA SER A 127 20.45 1.65 2.61
C SER A 127 19.42 2.77 2.40
N SER A 128 18.33 2.45 1.68
CA SER A 128 17.27 3.43 1.38
C SER A 128 16.42 3.80 2.60
N VAL A 129 16.22 2.87 3.53
CA VAL A 129 15.56 3.08 4.83
C VAL A 129 16.44 3.97 5.70
N GLY A 130 17.73 3.64 5.84
CA GLY A 130 18.70 4.43 6.58
C GLY A 130 18.70 5.89 6.14
N HIS A 131 18.84 6.14 4.85
CA HIS A 131 18.81 7.50 4.30
C HIS A 131 17.48 8.22 4.53
N HIS A 132 16.33 7.52 4.33
CA HIS A 132 15.01 8.14 4.40
C HIS A 132 14.56 8.50 5.82
N TYR A 133 14.90 7.66 6.79
CA TYR A 133 14.49 7.81 8.18
C TYR A 133 15.62 8.33 9.08
N SER A 134 16.76 8.73 8.50
CA SER A 134 17.97 9.21 9.21
C SER A 134 18.45 8.19 10.25
N LYS A 135 18.53 6.93 9.84
CA LYS A 135 18.95 5.78 10.64
C LYS A 135 20.35 5.33 10.24
N ASN A 136 21.14 4.87 11.20
CA ASN A 136 22.36 4.13 10.90
C ASN A 136 22.05 2.74 10.31
N ILE A 137 23.09 1.99 9.94
CA ILE A 137 22.93 0.70 9.25
C ILE A 137 22.26 -0.34 10.15
N ASP A 138 22.61 -0.37 11.44
CA ASP A 138 22.08 -1.34 12.40
C ASP A 138 20.61 -1.07 12.70
N GLU A 139 20.24 0.20 12.91
CA GLU A 139 18.84 0.61 13.07
C GLU A 139 18.00 0.36 11.80
N ALA A 140 18.59 0.48 10.61
CA ALA A 140 17.92 0.18 9.36
C ALA A 140 17.76 -1.33 9.15
N LEU A 141 18.71 -2.14 9.59
CA LEU A 141 18.61 -3.60 9.63
C LEU A 141 17.52 -4.03 10.61
N GLU A 142 17.52 -3.50 11.82
CA GLU A 142 16.47 -3.77 12.81
C GLU A 142 15.07 -3.43 12.24
N PHE A 143 14.93 -2.27 11.58
CA PHE A 143 13.68 -1.87 10.96
C PHE A 143 13.16 -2.90 9.95
N ILE A 144 14.02 -3.45 9.08
CA ILE A 144 13.57 -4.39 8.04
C ILE A 144 13.47 -5.84 8.52
N LEU A 145 14.02 -6.17 9.67
CA LEU A 145 13.97 -7.50 10.28
C LEU A 145 12.87 -7.65 11.34
N ASN A 146 12.29 -6.56 11.80
CA ASN A 146 11.29 -6.58 12.86
C ASN A 146 9.90 -6.98 12.33
N ASP A 147 9.38 -8.11 12.76
CA ASP A 147 8.07 -8.64 12.39
C ASP A 147 6.90 -7.84 13.00
N GLU A 148 7.14 -7.05 14.02
CA GLU A 148 6.14 -6.17 14.66
C GLU A 148 6.19 -4.73 14.12
N MET A 149 6.95 -4.49 13.04
CA MET A 149 7.16 -3.14 12.50
C MET A 149 5.87 -2.53 11.99
N ASN A 150 5.59 -1.34 12.47
CA ASN A 150 4.49 -0.50 12.04
C ASN A 150 5.00 0.85 11.52
N VAL A 151 4.28 1.44 10.59
CA VAL A 151 4.50 2.81 10.12
C VAL A 151 3.21 3.62 10.23
N GLY A 152 3.28 4.92 9.94
CA GLY A 152 2.11 5.80 9.99
C GLY A 152 1.75 6.30 11.39
N ILE A 153 2.55 5.97 12.41
CA ILE A 153 2.39 6.47 13.77
C ILE A 153 2.77 7.96 13.80
N ARG A 154 1.93 8.77 14.42
CA ARG A 154 2.19 10.21 14.57
C ARG A 154 3.34 10.44 15.55
N LYS A 155 4.32 11.23 15.14
CA LYS A 155 5.34 11.71 16.08
C LYS A 155 4.73 12.77 16.99
N GLU A 156 5.12 12.74 18.24
CA GLU A 156 4.73 13.75 19.23
C GLU A 156 5.01 15.16 18.70
N ASN A 157 4.11 16.09 18.93
CA ASN A 157 4.18 17.48 18.45
C ASN A 157 4.24 17.68 16.92
N SER A 158 4.04 16.64 16.11
CA SER A 158 3.93 16.82 14.65
C SER A 158 2.50 17.21 14.24
N PRO A 159 2.33 18.02 13.16
CA PRO A 159 1.01 18.31 12.63
C PRO A 159 0.28 17.02 12.22
N LEU A 160 -1.02 16.93 12.52
CA LEU A 160 -1.82 15.79 12.11
C LEU A 160 -1.90 15.72 10.58
N ARG A 161 -1.70 14.52 10.03
CA ARG A 161 -1.82 14.23 8.59
C ARG A 161 -2.77 13.07 8.36
N ASP A 162 -3.40 13.05 7.22
CA ASP A 162 -4.29 11.95 6.79
C ASP A 162 -3.57 10.58 6.70
N SER A 163 -2.24 10.60 6.54
CA SER A 163 -1.38 9.40 6.55
C SER A 163 -1.00 8.91 7.95
N HIS A 164 -1.37 9.62 9.02
CA HIS A 164 -1.09 9.18 10.39
C HIS A 164 -2.16 8.16 10.83
N ILE A 165 -2.00 6.95 10.38
CA ILE A 165 -2.78 5.77 10.74
C ILE A 165 -1.83 4.59 10.88
N ILE A 166 -1.92 3.86 11.99
CA ILE A 166 -1.06 2.71 12.22
C ILE A 166 -1.22 1.69 11.09
N THR A 167 -0.09 1.31 10.51
CA THR A 167 -0.03 0.44 9.33
C THR A 167 1.02 -0.64 9.56
N PRO A 168 0.61 -1.88 9.83
CA PRO A 168 1.53 -3.02 9.93
C PRO A 168 2.26 -3.26 8.62
N ILE A 169 3.59 -3.26 8.68
CA ILE A 169 4.44 -3.62 7.54
C ILE A 169 5.19 -4.92 7.78
N ALA A 170 5.33 -5.36 9.04
CA ALA A 170 6.12 -6.50 9.47
C ALA A 170 7.59 -6.42 9.02
N SER A 171 8.34 -7.52 9.08
CA SER A 171 9.67 -7.58 8.45
C SER A 171 9.57 -7.60 6.93
N TRP A 172 10.68 -7.28 6.24
CA TRP A 172 10.73 -7.37 4.78
C TRP A 172 10.35 -8.76 4.28
N GLY A 173 10.84 -9.82 4.92
CA GLY A 173 10.54 -11.21 4.56
C GLY A 173 9.08 -11.59 4.78
N THR A 174 8.54 -11.27 5.95
CA THR A 174 7.14 -11.53 6.31
C THR A 174 6.20 -10.73 5.41
N HIS A 175 6.50 -9.46 5.12
CA HIS A 175 5.73 -8.64 4.20
C HIS A 175 5.66 -9.26 2.80
N TYR A 176 6.82 -9.64 2.23
CA TYR A 176 6.88 -10.27 0.92
C TYR A 176 6.08 -11.57 0.88
N ASN A 177 6.27 -12.45 1.86
CA ASN A 177 5.59 -13.73 1.93
C ASN A 177 4.09 -13.57 2.14
N SER A 178 3.63 -12.58 2.90
CA SER A 178 2.21 -12.33 3.12
C SER A 178 1.46 -12.04 1.82
N TRP A 179 2.00 -11.20 0.94
CA TRP A 179 1.37 -10.87 -0.34
C TRP A 179 1.37 -12.04 -1.32
N ARG A 180 2.31 -12.98 -1.23
CA ARG A 180 2.32 -14.21 -2.04
C ARG A 180 1.16 -15.16 -1.72
N LEU A 181 0.47 -14.95 -0.61
CA LEU A 181 -0.75 -15.70 -0.28
C LEU A 181 -1.94 -15.28 -1.16
N LEU A 182 -1.89 -14.12 -1.77
CA LEU A 182 -2.88 -13.69 -2.76
C LEU A 182 -2.65 -14.42 -4.09
N LYS A 183 -3.25 -15.61 -4.23
CA LYS A 183 -3.00 -16.51 -5.38
C LYS A 183 -3.68 -16.08 -6.69
N LYS A 184 -4.69 -15.19 -6.62
CA LYS A 184 -5.48 -14.78 -7.78
C LYS A 184 -5.10 -13.38 -8.22
N ASN A 185 -4.81 -13.22 -9.53
CA ASN A 185 -4.47 -11.91 -10.13
C ASN A 185 -3.31 -11.23 -9.37
N PHE A 186 -2.22 -11.95 -9.18
CA PHE A 186 -1.03 -11.49 -8.45
C PHE A 186 0.16 -11.40 -9.39
N LEU A 187 0.70 -10.19 -9.56
CA LEU A 187 1.89 -9.88 -10.36
C LEU A 187 3.02 -9.42 -9.45
N ILE A 188 4.22 -9.97 -9.64
CA ILE A 188 5.43 -9.50 -8.97
C ILE A 188 6.29 -8.75 -9.97
N LEU A 189 6.67 -7.51 -9.62
CA LEU A 189 7.64 -6.69 -10.34
C LEU A 189 8.93 -6.58 -9.52
N LYS A 190 10.07 -6.92 -10.13
CA LYS A 190 11.38 -6.73 -9.50
C LYS A 190 11.90 -5.32 -9.81
N TYR A 191 12.20 -4.56 -8.76
CA TYR A 191 12.69 -3.18 -8.89
C TYR A 191 13.95 -3.10 -9.76
N GLU A 192 14.85 -4.06 -9.61
CA GLU A 192 16.10 -4.12 -10.34
C GLU A 192 15.87 -4.26 -11.86
N ASN A 193 14.89 -5.06 -12.27
CA ASN A 193 14.51 -5.21 -13.67
C ASN A 193 13.89 -3.91 -14.22
N LEU A 194 13.03 -3.24 -13.41
CA LEU A 194 12.44 -1.96 -13.79
C LEU A 194 13.49 -0.88 -14.07
N VAL A 195 14.62 -0.91 -13.35
CA VAL A 195 15.72 0.04 -13.53
C VAL A 195 16.61 -0.34 -14.72
N SER A 196 16.90 -1.64 -14.89
CA SER A 196 17.81 -2.12 -15.92
C SER A 196 17.17 -2.20 -17.31
N ASN A 197 15.91 -2.62 -17.39
CA ASN A 197 15.17 -2.75 -18.64
C ASN A 197 13.65 -2.60 -18.44
N PRO A 198 13.16 -1.38 -18.29
CA PRO A 198 11.73 -1.12 -18.03
C PRO A 198 10.82 -1.67 -19.13
N ASN A 199 11.28 -1.72 -20.39
CA ASN A 199 10.47 -2.21 -21.51
C ASN A 199 10.15 -3.71 -21.41
N LEU A 200 11.00 -4.52 -20.79
CA LEU A 200 10.73 -5.95 -20.59
C LEU A 200 9.72 -6.23 -19.49
N GLU A 201 9.59 -5.36 -18.51
CA GLU A 201 8.67 -5.56 -17.38
C GLU A 201 7.25 -5.06 -17.70
N PHE A 202 7.08 -4.24 -18.74
CA PHE A 202 5.80 -3.63 -19.08
C PHE A 202 5.26 -4.04 -20.47
N ASN A 203 5.95 -4.92 -21.19
CA ASN A 203 5.48 -5.59 -22.39
C ASN A 203 4.95 -7.00 -22.08
#